data_f111f97f6442f518366ba4bf0656739c
#
_entry.id   f111f97f6442f518366ba4bf0656739c
#
_cell.length_a   1.000
_cell.length_b   1.000
_cell.length_c   1.000
_cell.angle_alpha   90.00
_cell.angle_beta   90.00
_cell.angle_gamma   90.00
#
_symmetry.space_group_name_H-M   'P 1'
#
loop_
_entity.id
_entity.type
_entity.pdbx_description
1 polymer ?
#
loop_
_entity_poly.entity_id
_entity_poly.type
_entity_poly.pdbx_seq_one_letter_code
_entity_poly.pdbx_strand_id
1 'polypeptide(L)'
;MLRSHIGAGDDLGRQAETLIKAGKLVPDEIVNELVAERLLDADCRNGFILDGYPRTVKQAQVLLDTVERDGFRPAVLHLVVDYEKIVARLSGRRECPVCGTIYNLISNPPKIAGKCDREGADLVTREDDKESVIRERLREYDSQTLPILSFFKKAGVALFEISGAEDSPERILDRIREALLGAGLLVGPNGGAVKESVRS
;
A
#
# COMPACT_ATOMS: atom_id res chain seq x y z
N MET A 1 7.56 4.43 -6.69
CA MET A 1 8.99 4.66 -6.33
C MET A 1 9.84 3.46 -6.72
N LEU A 2 9.97 2.36 -5.95
CA LEU A 2 10.85 1.22 -6.29
C LEU A 2 10.64 0.65 -7.69
N ARG A 3 9.39 0.47 -8.15
CA ARG A 3 9.12 -0.01 -9.51
C ARG A 3 9.54 0.98 -10.61
N SER A 4 9.62 2.27 -10.33
CA SER A 4 10.16 3.26 -11.28
C SER A 4 11.66 3.05 -11.47
N HIS A 5 12.42 2.80 -10.39
CA HIS A 5 13.85 2.48 -10.45
C HIS A 5 14.11 1.15 -11.16
N ILE A 6 13.27 0.13 -10.90
CA ILE A 6 13.34 -1.14 -11.65
C ILE A 6 13.14 -0.91 -13.14
N GLY A 7 12.13 -0.11 -13.51
CA GLY A 7 11.86 0.25 -14.91
C GLY A 7 12.97 1.08 -15.58
N ALA A 8 13.67 1.92 -14.80
CA ALA A 8 14.82 2.67 -15.25
C ALA A 8 16.10 1.82 -15.35
N GLY A 9 16.15 0.65 -14.70
CA GLY A 9 17.30 -0.24 -14.70
C GLY A 9 18.55 0.33 -14.00
N ASP A 10 18.37 1.28 -13.09
CA ASP A 10 19.46 1.86 -12.30
C ASP A 10 19.96 0.87 -11.21
N ASP A 11 21.02 1.23 -10.49
CA ASP A 11 21.65 0.36 -9.49
C ASP A 11 20.67 -0.03 -8.39
N LEU A 12 19.86 0.91 -7.93
CA LEU A 12 18.84 0.69 -6.92
C LEU A 12 17.73 -0.23 -7.44
N GLY A 13 17.28 -0.01 -8.66
CA GLY A 13 16.27 -0.82 -9.32
C GLY A 13 16.71 -2.29 -9.46
N ARG A 14 17.96 -2.53 -9.86
CA ARG A 14 18.52 -3.89 -9.99
C ARG A 14 18.57 -4.62 -8.64
N GLN A 15 19.00 -3.95 -7.57
CA GLN A 15 19.03 -4.52 -6.22
C GLN A 15 17.61 -4.82 -5.71
N ALA A 16 16.71 -3.86 -5.84
CA ALA A 16 15.32 -4.00 -5.43
C ALA A 16 14.59 -5.11 -6.19
N GLU A 17 14.82 -5.24 -7.50
CA GLU A 17 14.17 -6.23 -8.36
C GLU A 17 14.42 -7.67 -7.89
N THR A 18 15.68 -8.00 -7.55
CA THR A 18 16.06 -9.33 -7.08
C THR A 18 15.31 -9.71 -5.80
N LEU A 19 15.25 -8.79 -4.84
CA LEU A 19 14.56 -8.99 -3.57
C LEU A 19 13.04 -9.11 -3.75
N ILE A 20 12.45 -8.22 -4.55
CA ILE A 20 11.01 -8.22 -4.82
C ILE A 20 10.58 -9.51 -5.53
N LYS A 21 11.35 -10.00 -6.51
CA LYS A 21 11.09 -11.29 -7.19
C LYS A 21 11.14 -12.48 -6.24
N ALA A 22 11.96 -12.40 -5.18
CA ALA A 22 12.04 -13.40 -4.13
C ALA A 22 10.98 -13.23 -3.02
N GLY A 23 10.15 -12.18 -3.08
CA GLY A 23 9.15 -11.85 -2.04
C GLY A 23 9.76 -11.24 -0.76
N LYS A 24 11.03 -10.85 -0.81
CA LYS A 24 11.76 -10.24 0.32
C LYS A 24 11.61 -8.72 0.36
N LEU A 25 11.88 -8.13 1.53
CA LEU A 25 11.91 -6.68 1.70
C LEU A 25 13.23 -6.10 1.18
N VAL A 26 13.14 -4.89 0.63
CA VAL A 26 14.31 -4.05 0.32
C VAL A 26 14.85 -3.48 1.65
N PRO A 27 16.17 -3.32 1.83
CA PRO A 27 16.75 -2.75 3.06
C PRO A 27 16.10 -1.44 3.50
N ASP A 28 15.88 -1.31 4.82
CA ASP A 28 15.16 -0.18 5.41
C ASP A 28 15.80 1.16 5.05
N GLU A 29 17.12 1.23 5.05
CA GLU A 29 17.89 2.44 4.79
C GLU A 29 17.55 3.01 3.41
N ILE A 30 17.53 2.14 2.40
CA ILE A 30 17.23 2.51 1.01
C ILE A 30 15.78 3.01 0.89
N VAL A 31 14.83 2.29 1.49
CA VAL A 31 13.42 2.65 1.38
C VAL A 31 13.12 3.93 2.16
N ASN A 32 13.72 4.12 3.33
CA ASN A 32 13.59 5.33 4.14
C ASN A 32 14.09 6.56 3.39
N GLU A 33 15.26 6.46 2.72
CA GLU A 33 15.83 7.54 1.93
C GLU A 33 14.91 7.95 0.78
N LEU A 34 14.41 6.97 0.01
CA LEU A 34 13.46 7.21 -1.08
C LEU A 34 12.15 7.87 -0.60
N VAL A 35 11.63 7.43 0.55
CA VAL A 35 10.42 8.03 1.11
C VAL A 35 10.69 9.44 1.60
N ALA A 36 11.80 9.65 2.31
CA ALA A 36 12.18 10.99 2.79
C ALA A 36 12.33 11.99 1.64
N GLU A 37 12.99 11.59 0.55
CA GLU A 37 13.13 12.40 -0.66
C GLU A 37 11.76 12.73 -1.27
N ARG A 38 10.88 11.72 -1.42
CA ARG A 38 9.54 11.89 -1.99
C ARG A 38 8.66 12.82 -1.17
N LEU A 39 8.77 12.82 0.15
CA LEU A 39 7.97 13.66 1.03
C LEU A 39 8.35 15.15 0.96
N LEU A 40 9.50 15.49 0.37
CA LEU A 40 9.90 16.89 0.11
C LEU A 40 9.16 17.51 -1.07
N ASP A 41 8.53 16.70 -1.92
CA ASP A 41 7.82 17.19 -3.10
C ASP A 41 6.61 18.06 -2.71
N ALA A 42 6.33 19.05 -3.57
CA ALA A 42 5.31 20.07 -3.29
C ALA A 42 3.89 19.50 -3.14
N ASP A 43 3.58 18.39 -3.82
CA ASP A 43 2.27 17.74 -3.75
C ASP A 43 2.02 17.00 -2.42
N CYS A 44 3.09 16.70 -1.66
CA CYS A 44 3.00 16.08 -0.35
C CYS A 44 2.65 17.08 0.77
N ARG A 45 2.74 18.40 0.54
CA ARG A 45 2.55 19.43 1.56
C ARG A 45 1.15 19.47 2.17
N ASN A 46 0.14 19.06 1.42
CA ASN A 46 -1.25 19.04 1.87
C ASN A 46 -1.69 17.66 2.40
N GLY A 47 -0.77 16.72 2.55
CA GLY A 47 -1.00 15.34 2.97
C GLY A 47 -0.64 14.35 1.88
N PHE A 48 -0.52 13.10 2.27
CA PHE A 48 -0.13 11.99 1.38
C PHE A 48 -0.68 10.67 1.90
N ILE A 49 -0.69 9.68 1.03
CA ILE A 49 -0.99 8.28 1.36
C ILE A 49 0.24 7.45 1.00
N LEU A 50 0.71 6.66 1.97
CA LEU A 50 1.78 5.69 1.75
C LEU A 50 1.17 4.30 1.64
N ASP A 51 1.40 3.64 0.51
CA ASP A 51 0.99 2.26 0.26
C ASP A 51 2.24 1.37 0.16
N GLY A 52 2.28 0.32 1.00
CA GLY A 52 3.42 -0.58 1.06
C GLY A 52 4.65 -0.03 1.81
N TYR A 53 4.48 1.03 2.59
CA TYR A 53 5.44 1.58 3.54
C TYR A 53 4.67 2.23 4.72
N PRO A 54 5.14 2.06 5.98
CA PRO A 54 6.27 1.25 6.44
C PRO A 54 5.96 -0.27 6.40
N ARG A 55 7.01 -1.10 6.32
CA ARG A 55 6.91 -2.57 6.38
C ARG A 55 7.71 -3.19 7.51
N THR A 56 8.47 -2.39 8.27
CA THR A 56 9.20 -2.80 9.47
C THR A 56 8.96 -1.78 10.58
N VAL A 57 9.13 -2.20 11.83
CA VAL A 57 9.01 -1.28 12.99
C VAL A 57 10.06 -0.17 12.90
N LYS A 58 11.25 -0.46 12.37
CA LYS A 58 12.31 0.53 12.17
C LYS A 58 11.88 1.62 11.16
N GLN A 59 11.28 1.23 10.03
CA GLN A 59 10.69 2.16 9.08
C GLN A 59 9.55 2.98 9.71
N ALA A 60 8.70 2.34 10.53
CA ALA A 60 7.59 3.00 11.19
C ALA A 60 8.06 4.07 12.18
N GLN A 61 9.16 3.83 12.91
CA GLN A 61 9.76 4.83 13.78
C GLN A 61 10.27 6.05 12.98
N VAL A 62 11.05 5.81 11.92
CA VAL A 62 11.58 6.90 11.07
C VAL A 62 10.44 7.71 10.45
N LEU A 63 9.37 7.05 9.99
CA LEU A 63 8.21 7.74 9.45
C LEU A 63 7.54 8.59 10.51
N LEU A 64 7.29 8.05 11.70
CA LEU A 64 6.60 8.76 12.78
C LEU A 64 7.37 10.01 13.18
N ASP A 65 8.69 9.91 13.40
CA ASP A 65 9.56 11.03 13.72
C ASP A 65 9.50 12.13 12.62
N THR A 66 9.40 11.71 11.36
CA THR A 66 9.33 12.63 10.22
C THR A 66 8.00 13.37 10.16
N VAL A 67 6.87 12.64 10.25
CA VAL A 67 5.54 13.26 10.13
C VAL A 67 5.19 14.14 11.34
N GLU A 68 5.66 13.79 12.54
CA GLU A 68 5.49 14.61 13.76
C GLU A 68 6.28 15.92 13.65
N ARG A 69 7.54 15.84 13.23
CA ARG A 69 8.38 17.04 13.01
C ARG A 69 7.75 17.99 11.99
N ASP A 70 7.15 17.44 10.93
CA ASP A 70 6.57 18.23 9.84
C ASP A 70 5.10 18.61 10.12
N GLY A 71 4.55 18.28 11.33
CA GLY A 71 3.23 18.69 11.78
C GLY A 71 2.07 17.93 11.15
N PHE A 72 2.30 16.77 10.55
CA PHE A 72 1.23 15.91 10.04
C PHE A 72 0.55 15.10 11.16
N ARG A 73 -0.70 14.75 10.93
CA ARG A 73 -1.47 13.83 11.80
C ARG A 73 -1.58 12.48 11.10
N PRO A 74 -0.74 11.49 11.48
CA PRO A 74 -0.77 10.18 10.84
C PRO A 74 -2.00 9.37 11.25
N ALA A 75 -2.48 8.52 10.32
CA ALA A 75 -3.47 7.50 10.58
C ALA A 75 -3.08 6.21 9.84
N VAL A 76 -3.34 5.07 10.45
CA VAL A 76 -3.09 3.77 9.88
C VAL A 76 -4.40 3.13 9.44
N LEU A 77 -4.47 2.72 8.17
CA LEU A 77 -5.56 1.94 7.62
C LEU A 77 -5.06 0.50 7.39
N HIS A 78 -5.53 -0.42 8.21
CA HIS A 78 -5.19 -1.83 8.11
C HIS A 78 -6.33 -2.59 7.41
N LEU A 79 -6.12 -3.02 6.18
CA LEU A 79 -7.06 -3.84 5.44
C LEU A 79 -6.92 -5.31 5.86
N VAL A 80 -7.95 -5.84 6.51
CA VAL A 80 -7.97 -7.24 6.99
C VAL A 80 -8.57 -8.14 5.92
N VAL A 81 -7.78 -9.06 5.38
CA VAL A 81 -8.18 -10.01 4.34
C VAL A 81 -7.63 -11.40 4.67
N ASP A 82 -8.44 -12.43 4.44
CA ASP A 82 -8.01 -13.82 4.57
C ASP A 82 -6.87 -14.16 3.59
N TYR A 83 -5.87 -14.93 4.04
CA TYR A 83 -4.67 -15.21 3.26
C TYR A 83 -4.95 -16.02 2.00
N GLU A 84 -5.85 -16.98 2.05
CA GLU A 84 -6.21 -17.76 0.85
C GLU A 84 -6.92 -16.87 -0.19
N LYS A 85 -7.71 -15.89 0.25
CA LYS A 85 -8.28 -14.88 -0.66
C LYS A 85 -7.20 -13.98 -1.27
N ILE A 86 -6.17 -13.61 -0.48
CA ILE A 86 -5.02 -12.85 -1.01
C ILE A 86 -4.28 -13.68 -2.06
N VAL A 87 -3.98 -14.95 -1.76
CA VAL A 87 -3.31 -15.86 -2.69
C VAL A 87 -4.11 -15.99 -3.98
N ALA A 88 -5.41 -16.30 -3.90
CA ALA A 88 -6.28 -16.44 -5.07
C ALA A 88 -6.33 -15.14 -5.91
N ARG A 89 -6.43 -13.98 -5.25
CA ARG A 89 -6.48 -12.68 -5.92
C ARG A 89 -5.16 -12.34 -6.63
N LEU A 90 -4.02 -12.54 -5.96
CA LEU A 90 -2.72 -12.21 -6.53
C LEU A 90 -2.31 -13.18 -7.64
N SER A 91 -2.55 -14.48 -7.48
CA SER A 91 -2.27 -15.48 -8.53
C SER A 91 -3.17 -15.30 -9.76
N GLY A 92 -4.37 -14.73 -9.59
CA GLY A 92 -5.27 -14.34 -10.69
C GLY A 92 -4.90 -13.06 -11.42
N ARG A 93 -3.92 -12.28 -10.91
CA ARG A 93 -3.52 -11.01 -11.52
C ARG A 93 -2.81 -11.22 -12.86
N ARG A 94 -3.11 -10.35 -13.81
CA ARG A 94 -2.45 -10.27 -15.12
C ARG A 94 -2.11 -8.82 -15.42
N GLU A 95 -1.03 -8.61 -16.16
CA GLU A 95 -0.56 -7.28 -16.54
C GLU A 95 -0.31 -7.23 -18.05
N CYS A 96 -0.66 -6.13 -18.66
CA CYS A 96 -0.27 -5.86 -20.04
C CYS A 96 1.18 -5.34 -20.06
N PRO A 97 2.13 -6.01 -20.75
CA PRO A 97 3.52 -5.56 -20.80
C PRO A 97 3.71 -4.27 -21.60
N VAL A 98 2.70 -3.86 -22.40
CA VAL A 98 2.77 -2.65 -23.25
C VAL A 98 2.27 -1.41 -22.51
N CYS A 99 1.06 -1.47 -21.95
CA CYS A 99 0.41 -0.31 -21.32
C CYS A 99 0.32 -0.37 -19.79
N GLY A 100 0.80 -1.45 -19.16
CA GLY A 100 0.76 -1.62 -17.70
C GLY A 100 -0.65 -1.84 -17.11
N THR A 101 -1.70 -1.97 -17.94
CA THR A 101 -3.06 -2.21 -17.45
C THR A 101 -3.12 -3.53 -16.69
N ILE A 102 -3.73 -3.47 -15.50
CA ILE A 102 -3.89 -4.62 -14.62
C ILE A 102 -5.28 -5.22 -14.78
N TYR A 103 -5.31 -6.54 -14.94
CA TYR A 103 -6.53 -7.37 -14.95
C TYR A 103 -6.48 -8.37 -13.80
N ASN A 104 -7.62 -8.93 -13.49
CA ASN A 104 -7.74 -10.05 -12.57
C ASN A 104 -8.71 -11.08 -13.14
N LEU A 105 -8.29 -12.33 -13.25
CA LEU A 105 -9.10 -13.39 -13.89
C LEU A 105 -10.43 -13.67 -13.16
N ILE A 106 -10.57 -13.25 -11.89
CA ILE A 106 -11.74 -13.47 -11.05
C ILE A 106 -12.62 -12.22 -11.00
N SER A 107 -12.04 -11.08 -10.62
CA SER A 107 -12.79 -9.86 -10.29
C SER A 107 -12.86 -8.82 -11.41
N ASN A 108 -11.92 -8.84 -12.36
CA ASN A 108 -11.86 -7.91 -13.49
C ASN A 108 -11.18 -8.58 -14.69
N PRO A 109 -11.83 -9.60 -15.31
CA PRO A 109 -11.24 -10.32 -16.43
C PRO A 109 -11.19 -9.43 -17.68
N PRO A 110 -10.24 -9.66 -18.60
CA PRO A 110 -10.25 -9.02 -19.90
C PRO A 110 -11.42 -9.53 -20.76
N LYS A 111 -11.88 -8.73 -21.72
CA LYS A 111 -12.95 -9.10 -22.65
C LYS A 111 -12.62 -10.32 -23.49
N ILE A 112 -11.37 -10.43 -23.91
CA ILE A 112 -10.81 -11.59 -24.61
C ILE A 112 -9.79 -12.24 -23.69
N ALA A 113 -9.98 -13.53 -23.39
CA ALA A 113 -9.11 -14.27 -22.49
C ALA A 113 -7.62 -14.14 -22.90
N GLY A 114 -6.79 -13.71 -21.97
CA GLY A 114 -5.35 -13.55 -22.16
C GLY A 114 -4.92 -12.33 -22.98
N LYS A 115 -5.83 -11.46 -23.43
CA LYS A 115 -5.51 -10.28 -24.24
C LYS A 115 -5.84 -8.97 -23.50
N CYS A 116 -5.02 -7.95 -23.70
CA CYS A 116 -5.27 -6.61 -23.20
C CYS A 116 -6.41 -5.95 -23.99
N ASP A 117 -7.41 -5.41 -23.30
CA ASP A 117 -8.55 -4.72 -23.95
C ASP A 117 -8.15 -3.42 -24.65
N ARG A 118 -7.01 -2.83 -24.31
CA ARG A 118 -6.51 -1.57 -24.87
C ARG A 118 -5.56 -1.77 -26.04
N GLU A 119 -4.62 -2.71 -25.87
CA GLU A 119 -3.49 -2.90 -26.81
C GLU A 119 -3.58 -4.21 -27.60
N GLY A 120 -4.49 -5.14 -27.24
CA GLY A 120 -4.57 -6.45 -27.83
C GLY A 120 -3.37 -7.37 -27.55
N ALA A 121 -2.38 -6.88 -26.79
CA ALA A 121 -1.19 -7.63 -26.43
C ALA A 121 -1.50 -8.79 -25.46
N ASP A 122 -0.66 -9.82 -25.47
CA ASP A 122 -0.76 -10.93 -24.52
C ASP A 122 -0.50 -10.45 -23.10
N LEU A 123 -1.38 -10.85 -22.19
CA LEU A 123 -1.24 -10.55 -20.76
C LEU A 123 -0.24 -11.51 -20.13
N VAL A 124 0.58 -10.98 -19.23
CA VAL A 124 1.61 -11.75 -18.51
C VAL A 124 1.30 -11.82 -17.00
N THR A 125 1.77 -12.89 -16.36
CA THR A 125 1.81 -12.99 -14.89
C THR A 125 3.14 -12.41 -14.43
N ARG A 126 3.11 -11.58 -13.39
CA ARG A 126 4.35 -11.10 -12.77
C ARG A 126 5.08 -12.23 -12.05
N GLU A 127 6.40 -12.16 -11.98
CA GLU A 127 7.20 -13.15 -11.25
C GLU A 127 6.85 -13.18 -9.76
N ASP A 128 6.55 -12.02 -9.17
CA ASP A 128 6.15 -11.87 -7.77
C ASP A 128 4.69 -12.26 -7.48
N ASP A 129 3.94 -12.72 -8.49
CA ASP A 129 2.58 -13.27 -8.36
C ASP A 129 2.53 -14.80 -8.43
N LYS A 130 3.67 -15.47 -8.47
CA LYS A 130 3.75 -16.92 -8.27
C LYS A 130 3.34 -17.28 -6.85
N GLU A 131 2.54 -18.33 -6.69
CA GLU A 131 1.98 -18.69 -5.37
C GLU A 131 3.06 -18.85 -4.29
N SER A 132 4.20 -19.48 -4.61
CA SER A 132 5.32 -19.63 -3.67
C SER A 132 5.87 -18.29 -3.19
N VAL A 133 5.95 -17.29 -4.09
CA VAL A 133 6.42 -15.94 -3.76
C VAL A 133 5.36 -15.18 -2.96
N ILE A 134 4.08 -15.33 -3.29
CA ILE A 134 2.98 -14.74 -2.53
C ILE A 134 3.01 -15.25 -1.08
N ARG A 135 3.15 -16.57 -0.88
CA ARG A 135 3.24 -17.17 0.46
C ARG A 135 4.47 -16.70 1.23
N GLU A 136 5.61 -16.48 0.57
CA GLU A 136 6.78 -15.87 1.20
C GLU A 136 6.50 -14.42 1.63
N ARG A 137 5.86 -13.61 0.78
CA ARG A 137 5.44 -12.24 1.12
C ARG A 137 4.50 -12.20 2.32
N LEU A 138 3.61 -13.17 2.47
CA LEU A 138 2.72 -13.27 3.64
C LEU A 138 3.52 -13.60 4.91
N ARG A 139 4.52 -14.48 4.84
CA ARG A 139 5.43 -14.74 5.96
C ARG A 139 6.24 -13.51 6.36
N GLU A 140 6.77 -12.77 5.39
CA GLU A 140 7.45 -11.49 5.65
C GLU A 140 6.51 -10.46 6.29
N TYR A 141 5.26 -10.40 5.81
CA TYR A 141 4.23 -9.54 6.40
C TYR A 141 3.98 -9.90 7.88
N ASP A 142 3.77 -11.16 8.21
CA ASP A 142 3.52 -11.60 9.58
C ASP A 142 4.68 -11.29 10.51
N SER A 143 5.92 -11.51 10.04
CA SER A 143 7.11 -11.37 10.86
C SER A 143 7.59 -9.93 11.01
N GLN A 144 7.47 -9.11 9.96
CA GLN A 144 8.05 -7.77 9.90
C GLN A 144 7.00 -6.65 9.95
N THR A 145 5.85 -6.84 9.25
CA THR A 145 4.88 -5.76 9.03
C THR A 145 3.76 -5.77 10.07
N LEU A 146 3.22 -6.92 10.41
CA LEU A 146 2.14 -7.02 11.40
C LEU A 146 2.51 -6.39 12.78
N PRO A 147 3.75 -6.52 13.30
CA PRO A 147 4.17 -5.86 14.53
C PRO A 147 4.05 -4.32 14.52
N ILE A 148 4.03 -3.68 13.34
CA ILE A 148 3.88 -2.23 13.18
C ILE A 148 2.55 -1.74 13.77
N LEU A 149 1.49 -2.53 13.67
CA LEU A 149 0.17 -2.17 14.23
C LEU A 149 0.27 -1.94 15.74
N SER A 150 0.97 -2.83 16.45
CA SER A 150 1.22 -2.68 17.89
C SER A 150 2.11 -1.48 18.20
N PHE A 151 3.10 -1.18 17.35
CA PHE A 151 3.95 -0.01 17.47
C PHE A 151 3.13 1.28 17.37
N PHE A 152 2.34 1.47 16.31
CA PHE A 152 1.52 2.67 16.12
C PHE A 152 0.45 2.81 17.20
N LYS A 153 -0.16 1.72 17.63
CA LYS A 153 -1.11 1.75 18.74
C LYS A 153 -0.48 2.25 20.04
N LYS A 154 0.74 1.82 20.37
CA LYS A 154 1.50 2.29 21.54
C LYS A 154 1.92 3.75 21.41
N ALA A 155 2.19 4.22 20.21
CA ALA A 155 2.51 5.61 19.92
C ALA A 155 1.27 6.53 19.88
N GLY A 156 0.05 6.01 20.10
CA GLY A 156 -1.17 6.82 20.09
C GLY A 156 -1.66 7.22 18.70
N VAL A 157 -1.12 6.62 17.64
CA VAL A 157 -1.56 6.87 16.26
C VAL A 157 -2.93 6.22 16.03
N ALA A 158 -3.85 6.97 15.40
CA ALA A 158 -5.16 6.43 15.02
C ALA A 158 -5.01 5.23 14.09
N LEU A 159 -5.61 4.09 14.46
CA LEU A 159 -5.55 2.85 13.70
C LEU A 159 -6.96 2.34 13.43
N PHE A 160 -7.26 2.11 12.14
CA PHE A 160 -8.55 1.63 11.66
C PHE A 160 -8.37 0.28 10.99
N GLU A 161 -9.07 -0.73 11.48
CA GLU A 161 -9.14 -2.05 10.85
C GLU A 161 -10.36 -2.09 9.92
N ILE A 162 -10.12 -2.26 8.64
CA ILE A 162 -11.14 -2.27 7.59
C ILE A 162 -11.18 -3.66 6.97
N SER A 163 -12.34 -4.31 7.01
CA SER A 163 -12.52 -5.59 6.31
C SER A 163 -12.46 -5.38 4.80
N GLY A 164 -11.57 -6.10 4.12
CA GLY A 164 -11.42 -6.10 2.66
C GLY A 164 -11.82 -7.42 2.00
N ALA A 165 -12.48 -8.32 2.77
CA ALA A 165 -12.66 -9.71 2.37
C ALA A 165 -13.72 -9.95 1.27
N GLU A 166 -14.80 -9.15 1.21
CA GLU A 166 -16.00 -9.46 0.40
C GLU A 166 -16.55 -8.26 -0.36
N ASP A 167 -15.97 -7.07 -0.18
CA ASP A 167 -16.54 -5.85 -0.70
C ASP A 167 -15.86 -5.41 -1.99
N SER A 168 -16.64 -4.70 -2.81
CA SER A 168 -16.09 -3.97 -3.95
C SER A 168 -15.13 -2.86 -3.47
N PRO A 169 -14.18 -2.41 -4.30
CA PRO A 169 -13.31 -1.29 -3.97
C PRO A 169 -14.06 -0.05 -3.49
N GLU A 170 -15.25 0.22 -4.05
CA GLU A 170 -16.09 1.36 -3.70
C GLU A 170 -16.59 1.25 -2.25
N ARG A 171 -17.07 0.09 -1.83
CA ARG A 171 -17.52 -0.15 -0.45
C ARG A 171 -16.38 -0.04 0.57
N ILE A 172 -15.20 -0.54 0.22
CA ILE A 172 -14.00 -0.39 1.05
C ILE A 172 -13.67 1.10 1.19
N LEU A 173 -13.71 1.86 0.11
CA LEU A 173 -13.47 3.30 0.11
C LEU A 173 -14.48 4.06 0.98
N ASP A 174 -15.76 3.70 0.92
CA ASP A 174 -16.80 4.33 1.74
C ASP A 174 -16.55 4.07 3.24
N ARG A 175 -16.21 2.84 3.64
CA ARG A 175 -15.82 2.54 5.03
C ARG A 175 -14.59 3.32 5.49
N ILE A 176 -13.58 3.47 4.63
CA ILE A 176 -12.39 4.27 4.92
C ILE A 176 -12.80 5.72 5.14
N ARG A 177 -13.64 6.29 4.27
CA ARG A 177 -14.14 7.66 4.40
C ARG A 177 -14.91 7.87 5.71
N GLU A 178 -15.83 6.98 6.03
CA GLU A 178 -16.60 7.03 7.28
C GLU A 178 -15.69 7.00 8.51
N ALA A 179 -14.69 6.09 8.53
CA ALA A 179 -13.74 5.97 9.63
C ALA A 179 -12.91 7.26 9.80
N LEU A 180 -12.39 7.82 8.72
CA LEU A 180 -11.58 9.03 8.75
C LEU A 180 -12.40 10.29 9.07
N LEU A 181 -13.64 10.41 8.55
CA LEU A 181 -14.58 11.49 8.89
C LEU A 181 -14.96 11.44 10.38
N GLY A 182 -15.29 10.24 10.89
CA GLY A 182 -15.62 10.04 12.31
C GLY A 182 -14.46 10.38 13.26
N ALA A 183 -13.22 10.27 12.80
CA ALA A 183 -12.03 10.65 13.55
C ALA A 183 -11.58 12.11 13.33
N GLY A 184 -12.29 12.90 12.52
CA GLY A 184 -11.91 14.28 12.19
C GLY A 184 -10.61 14.39 11.38
N LEU A 185 -10.25 13.34 10.64
CA LEU A 185 -9.06 13.27 9.79
C LEU A 185 -9.34 13.61 8.32
N LEU A 186 -10.62 13.68 7.95
CA LEU A 186 -11.10 14.21 6.67
C LEU A 186 -12.09 15.34 6.92
N VAL A 187 -12.09 16.31 6.01
CA VAL A 187 -13.12 17.34 5.96
C VAL A 187 -14.18 16.86 4.95
N GLY A 188 -15.44 16.86 5.37
CA GLY A 188 -16.56 16.51 4.48
C GLY A 188 -16.69 17.50 3.30
N PRO A 189 -17.41 17.12 2.22
CA PRO A 189 -17.56 17.94 1.03
C PRO A 189 -18.14 19.35 1.25
N ASN A 190 -18.69 19.61 2.43
CA ASN A 190 -19.29 20.91 2.82
C ASN A 190 -18.37 21.79 3.69
N GLY A 191 -17.07 21.51 3.77
CA GLY A 191 -16.08 22.39 4.39
C GLY A 191 -16.28 22.69 5.89
N GLY A 192 -17.10 21.92 6.60
CA GLY A 192 -17.31 22.06 8.03
C GLY A 192 -16.16 21.49 8.82
N ALA A 193 -15.27 22.35 9.34
CA ALA A 193 -14.30 21.96 10.35
C ALA A 193 -15.04 21.37 11.55
N VAL A 194 -14.77 20.11 11.89
CA VAL A 194 -15.25 19.50 13.14
C VAL A 194 -14.53 20.24 14.28
N LYS A 195 -15.27 21.09 15.00
CA LYS A 195 -14.76 21.75 16.20
C LYS A 195 -14.40 20.67 17.21
N GLU A 196 -13.15 20.63 17.63
CA GLU A 196 -12.73 19.89 18.81
C GLU A 196 -13.57 20.32 20.01
N SER A 197 -14.43 19.44 20.50
CA SER A 197 -14.94 19.57 21.86
C SER A 197 -13.90 19.00 22.81
N VAL A 198 -12.98 19.83 23.26
CA VAL A 198 -12.16 19.53 24.44
C VAL A 198 -13.12 19.36 25.59
N ARG A 199 -13.32 18.14 26.07
CA ARG A 199 -13.93 17.87 27.37
C ARG A 199 -12.82 17.90 28.41
N SER A 200 -12.95 18.87 29.27
CA SER A 200 -12.24 19.06 30.56
C SER A 200 -12.29 17.81 31.42
#